data_aae4c33db8a3d57261baf1b7a4e947a4
#
_entry.id   aae4c33db8a3d57261baf1b7a4e947a4
#
_cell.length_a   1.000
_cell.length_b   1.000
_cell.length_c   1.000
_cell.angle_alpha   90.00
_cell.angle_beta   90.00
_cell.angle_gamma   90.00
#
_symmetry.space_group_name_H-M   'P 1'
#
loop_
_entity.id
_entity.type
_entity.pdbx_description
1 polymer ?
#
loop_
_entity_poly.entity_id
_entity_poly.type
_entity_poly.pdbx_seq_one_letter_code
_entity_poly.pdbx_strand_id
1 'polypeptide(L)'
;MKEKLITISLYILLTLIVCATGVCWFFTFAFDDILNYYYGGILKYVFILIMILGIILPIIKYRKYQQKWILPIVLCLMVLITSIFNNGILKFIEDDLRIYSREKWDQHKKLRIYMLDDLETDYLYKGTTEENVKCLLGEPDFISGENSQRYEYFVNPGFMDPIMFYVHFENGVVVETGKRHT
;
A
#
# COMPACT_ATOMS: atom_id res chain seq x y z
N MET A 1 -14.32 -43.20 17.85
CA MET A 1 -12.94 -42.68 18.03
C MET A 1 -12.42 -41.98 16.76
N LYS A 2 -12.53 -42.60 15.58
CA LYS A 2 -12.10 -41.99 14.28
C LYS A 2 -12.76 -40.66 13.94
N GLU A 3 -14.06 -40.52 14.12
CA GLU A 3 -14.79 -39.26 13.81
C GLU A 3 -14.34 -38.06 14.68
N LYS A 4 -14.07 -38.31 15.95
CA LYS A 4 -13.52 -37.27 16.85
C LYS A 4 -12.15 -36.81 16.43
N LEU A 5 -11.30 -37.73 15.94
CA LEU A 5 -9.95 -37.42 15.46
C LEU A 5 -9.99 -36.57 14.18
N ILE A 6 -10.86 -36.93 13.24
CA ILE A 6 -11.07 -36.18 11.98
C ILE A 6 -11.56 -34.76 12.31
N THR A 7 -12.52 -34.64 13.22
CA THR A 7 -13.05 -33.34 13.63
C THR A 7 -11.98 -32.45 14.26
N ILE A 8 -11.13 -32.98 15.15
CA ILE A 8 -10.03 -32.27 15.77
C ILE A 8 -9.00 -31.82 14.73
N SER A 9 -8.60 -32.73 13.81
CA SER A 9 -7.65 -32.38 12.74
C SER A 9 -8.16 -31.27 11.82
N LEU A 10 -9.45 -31.28 11.51
CA LEU A 10 -10.06 -30.23 10.69
C LEU A 10 -10.10 -28.87 11.40
N TYR A 11 -10.35 -28.85 12.70
CA TYR A 11 -10.28 -27.63 13.51
C TYR A 11 -8.86 -27.07 13.57
N ILE A 12 -7.86 -27.91 13.76
CA ILE A 12 -6.45 -27.50 13.75
C ILE A 12 -6.09 -26.91 12.40
N LEU A 13 -6.45 -27.57 11.31
CA LEU A 13 -6.16 -27.09 9.94
C LEU A 13 -6.84 -25.72 9.68
N LEU A 14 -8.11 -25.57 10.01
CA LEU A 14 -8.84 -24.31 9.86
C LEU A 14 -8.24 -23.18 10.70
N THR A 15 -7.84 -23.47 11.94
CA THR A 15 -7.15 -22.50 12.80
C THR A 15 -5.83 -22.07 12.19
N LEU A 16 -5.05 -23.00 11.65
CA LEU A 16 -3.79 -22.68 10.96
C LEU A 16 -4.00 -21.80 9.71
N ILE A 17 -5.02 -22.09 8.92
CA ILE A 17 -5.36 -21.27 7.74
C ILE A 17 -5.75 -19.83 8.17
N VAL A 18 -6.59 -19.69 9.20
CA VAL A 18 -6.99 -18.38 9.71
C VAL A 18 -5.79 -17.61 10.28
N CYS A 19 -4.92 -18.28 11.02
CA CYS A 19 -3.70 -17.66 11.54
C CYS A 19 -2.76 -17.24 10.39
N ALA A 20 -2.53 -18.10 9.41
CA ALA A 20 -1.67 -17.79 8.27
C ALA A 20 -2.20 -16.62 7.45
N THR A 21 -3.50 -16.59 7.15
CA THR A 21 -4.14 -15.48 6.46
C THR A 21 -4.12 -14.19 7.30
N GLY A 22 -4.32 -14.27 8.60
CA GLY A 22 -4.21 -13.13 9.52
C GLY A 22 -2.79 -12.55 9.54
N VAL A 23 -1.76 -13.40 9.53
CA VAL A 23 -0.35 -12.98 9.45
C VAL A 23 -0.06 -12.33 8.09
N CYS A 24 -0.47 -12.93 6.98
CA CYS A 24 -0.32 -12.33 5.65
C CYS A 24 -0.99 -10.94 5.60
N TRP A 25 -2.19 -10.83 6.13
CA TRP A 25 -2.91 -9.57 6.24
C TRP A 25 -2.19 -8.53 7.09
N PHE A 26 -1.66 -8.93 8.24
CA PHE A 26 -0.88 -8.05 9.10
C PHE A 26 0.33 -7.51 8.35
N PHE A 27 1.05 -8.35 7.62
CA PHE A 27 2.19 -7.91 6.81
C PHE A 27 1.77 -6.96 5.69
N THR A 28 0.70 -7.25 4.95
CA THR A 28 0.18 -6.34 3.93
C THR A 28 -0.15 -4.97 4.52
N PHE A 29 -0.90 -4.90 5.63
CA PHE A 29 -1.21 -3.64 6.29
C PHE A 29 -0.01 -2.94 6.93
N ALA A 30 0.96 -3.69 7.43
CA ALA A 30 2.12 -3.09 8.09
C ALA A 30 3.10 -2.46 7.10
N PHE A 31 3.20 -3.01 5.89
CA PHE A 31 4.17 -2.61 4.88
C PHE A 31 3.53 -1.91 3.67
N ASP A 32 2.22 -1.77 3.62
CA ASP A 32 1.53 -1.05 2.56
C ASP A 32 1.52 0.46 2.86
N ASP A 33 2.40 1.18 2.19
CA ASP A 33 2.54 2.63 2.34
C ASP A 33 1.27 3.38 1.95
N ILE A 34 0.51 2.89 0.98
CA ILE A 34 -0.73 3.50 0.51
C ILE A 34 -1.78 3.46 1.62
N LEU A 35 -2.03 2.28 2.20
CA LEU A 35 -3.01 2.13 3.27
C LEU A 35 -2.62 2.89 4.54
N ASN A 36 -1.35 2.87 4.91
CA ASN A 36 -0.86 3.62 6.07
C ASN A 36 -0.97 5.12 5.86
N TYR A 37 -0.76 5.60 4.65
CA TYR A 37 -0.81 7.01 4.33
C TYR A 37 -2.24 7.56 4.34
N TYR A 38 -3.18 6.93 3.60
CA TYR A 38 -4.56 7.43 3.47
C TYR A 38 -5.40 7.26 4.71
N TYR A 39 -5.21 6.19 5.46
CA TYR A 39 -6.09 5.85 6.58
C TYR A 39 -5.44 5.98 7.95
N GLY A 40 -4.21 6.52 8.02
CA GLY A 40 -3.54 6.91 9.28
C GLY A 40 -3.51 5.84 10.37
N GLY A 41 -3.53 4.56 9.99
CA GLY A 41 -3.58 3.46 10.94
C GLY A 41 -4.96 3.17 11.55
N ILE A 42 -5.95 4.05 11.40
CA ILE A 42 -7.32 3.85 11.96
C ILE A 42 -7.96 2.60 11.38
N LEU A 43 -7.86 2.41 10.06
CA LEU A 43 -8.41 1.23 9.39
C LEU A 43 -7.82 -0.08 9.93
N LYS A 44 -6.56 -0.07 10.28
CA LYS A 44 -5.84 -1.19 10.92
C LYS A 44 -6.50 -1.59 12.26
N TYR A 45 -6.80 -0.62 13.10
CA TYR A 45 -7.45 -0.89 14.39
C TYR A 45 -8.91 -1.32 14.23
N VAL A 46 -9.65 -0.70 13.29
CA VAL A 46 -11.02 -1.13 12.95
C VAL A 46 -11.01 -2.56 12.44
N PHE A 47 -10.07 -2.93 11.60
CA PHE A 47 -9.93 -4.29 11.10
C PHE A 47 -9.61 -5.30 12.21
N ILE A 48 -8.64 -4.98 13.08
CA ILE A 48 -8.31 -5.80 14.24
C ILE A 48 -9.54 -5.99 15.14
N LEU A 49 -10.30 -4.93 15.38
CA LEU A 49 -11.54 -4.99 16.17
C LEU A 49 -12.57 -5.92 15.53
N ILE A 50 -12.80 -5.83 14.22
CA ILE A 50 -13.71 -6.71 13.47
C ILE A 50 -13.26 -8.17 13.58
N MET A 51 -11.96 -8.44 13.45
CA MET A 51 -11.40 -9.78 13.58
C MET A 51 -11.61 -10.34 15.00
N ILE A 52 -11.36 -9.53 16.02
CA ILE A 52 -11.57 -9.91 17.45
C ILE A 52 -13.05 -10.20 17.69
N LEU A 53 -13.96 -9.33 17.24
CA LEU A 53 -15.40 -9.54 17.38
C LEU A 53 -15.88 -10.77 16.61
N GLY A 54 -15.35 -10.99 15.38
CA GLY A 54 -15.63 -12.17 14.58
C GLY A 54 -15.21 -13.48 15.22
N ILE A 55 -14.20 -13.45 16.07
CA ILE A 55 -13.75 -14.63 16.85
C ILE A 55 -14.59 -14.79 18.13
N ILE A 56 -14.79 -13.71 18.87
CA ILE A 56 -15.43 -13.76 20.20
C ILE A 56 -16.93 -14.06 20.10
N LEU A 57 -17.65 -13.39 19.20
CA LEU A 57 -19.11 -13.55 19.08
C LEU A 57 -19.54 -14.99 18.74
N PRO A 58 -18.93 -15.70 17.77
CA PRO A 58 -19.22 -17.09 17.53
C PRO A 58 -18.88 -18.00 18.73
N ILE A 59 -17.78 -17.77 19.44
CA ILE A 59 -17.40 -18.56 20.62
C ILE A 59 -18.47 -18.46 21.72
N ILE A 60 -18.94 -17.24 22.01
CA ILE A 60 -19.98 -17.01 23.02
C ILE A 60 -21.27 -17.71 22.61
N LYS A 61 -21.70 -17.57 21.37
CA LYS A 61 -22.94 -18.16 20.85
C LYS A 61 -22.87 -19.67 20.71
N TYR A 62 -21.69 -20.17 20.33
CA TYR A 62 -21.40 -21.60 20.16
C TYR A 62 -21.54 -22.41 21.43
N ARG A 63 -21.12 -21.88 22.57
CA ARG A 63 -21.24 -22.52 23.87
C ARG A 63 -22.67 -22.96 24.23
N LYS A 64 -23.68 -22.29 23.57
CA LYS A 64 -25.11 -22.53 23.83
C LYS A 64 -25.76 -23.51 22.85
N TYR A 65 -25.26 -23.67 21.59
CA TYR A 65 -25.97 -24.34 20.51
C TYR A 65 -25.36 -25.62 19.94
N GLN A 66 -24.21 -26.10 20.44
CA GLN A 66 -23.51 -27.32 19.99
C GLN A 66 -23.25 -27.44 18.45
N GLN A 67 -23.41 -26.37 17.68
CA GLN A 67 -23.23 -26.39 16.23
C GLN A 67 -21.76 -26.18 15.85
N LYS A 68 -21.00 -27.29 15.76
CA LYS A 68 -19.54 -27.35 15.63
C LYS A 68 -18.96 -26.69 14.37
N TRP A 69 -19.76 -26.45 13.33
CA TRP A 69 -19.29 -26.01 12.01
C TRP A 69 -19.49 -24.53 11.73
N ILE A 70 -20.31 -23.82 12.49
CA ILE A 70 -20.63 -22.41 12.22
C ILE A 70 -19.42 -21.51 12.42
N LEU A 71 -18.64 -21.73 13.47
CA LEU A 71 -17.47 -20.91 13.78
C LEU A 71 -16.41 -20.91 12.65
N PRO A 72 -15.90 -22.07 12.17
CA PRO A 72 -14.94 -22.09 11.08
C PRO A 72 -15.50 -21.51 9.78
N ILE A 73 -16.76 -21.73 9.46
CA ILE A 73 -17.39 -21.14 8.25
C ILE A 73 -17.42 -19.60 8.34
N VAL A 74 -17.85 -19.05 9.47
CA VAL A 74 -17.90 -17.60 9.68
C VAL A 74 -16.49 -16.98 9.58
N LEU A 75 -15.48 -17.62 10.18
CA LEU A 75 -14.10 -17.15 10.09
C LEU A 75 -13.58 -17.17 8.66
N CYS A 76 -13.82 -18.24 7.89
CA CYS A 76 -13.44 -18.31 6.48
C CYS A 76 -14.13 -17.23 5.64
N LEU A 77 -15.43 -17.01 5.84
CA LEU A 77 -16.16 -15.97 5.14
C LEU A 77 -15.64 -14.57 5.47
N MET A 78 -15.32 -14.28 6.74
CA MET A 78 -14.73 -13.00 7.13
C MET A 78 -13.38 -12.77 6.47
N VAL A 79 -12.51 -13.78 6.43
CA VAL A 79 -11.21 -13.68 5.74
C VAL A 79 -11.38 -13.43 4.25
N LEU A 80 -12.30 -14.13 3.59
CA LEU A 80 -12.60 -13.92 2.17
C LEU A 80 -13.13 -12.52 1.88
N ILE A 81 -14.13 -12.07 2.63
CA ILE A 81 -14.73 -10.74 2.46
C ILE A 81 -13.68 -9.65 2.65
N THR A 82 -12.87 -9.75 3.72
CA THR A 82 -11.83 -8.77 3.98
C THR A 82 -10.75 -8.78 2.92
N SER A 83 -10.36 -9.94 2.38
CA SER A 83 -9.38 -10.06 1.31
C SER A 83 -9.88 -9.40 0.01
N ILE A 84 -11.12 -9.68 -0.39
CA ILE A 84 -11.74 -9.08 -1.59
C ILE A 84 -11.85 -7.56 -1.44
N PHE A 85 -12.31 -7.10 -0.27
CA PHE A 85 -12.48 -5.67 0.02
C PHE A 85 -11.14 -4.92 -0.02
N ASN A 86 -10.09 -5.49 0.58
CA ASN A 86 -8.76 -4.88 0.57
C ASN A 86 -8.20 -4.74 -0.85
N ASN A 87 -8.21 -5.83 -1.61
CA ASN A 87 -7.69 -5.81 -2.98
C ASN A 87 -8.44 -4.81 -3.87
N GLY A 88 -9.76 -4.69 -3.68
CA GLY A 88 -10.57 -3.72 -4.42
C GLY A 88 -10.24 -2.28 -4.06
N ILE A 89 -10.12 -1.96 -2.77
CA ILE A 89 -9.76 -0.61 -2.31
C ILE A 89 -8.35 -0.23 -2.73
N LEU A 90 -7.37 -1.14 -2.52
CA LEU A 90 -5.98 -0.88 -2.91
C LEU A 90 -5.87 -0.56 -4.39
N LYS A 91 -6.49 -1.37 -5.23
CA LYS A 91 -6.49 -1.13 -6.67
C LYS A 91 -7.12 0.20 -7.05
N PHE A 92 -8.26 0.54 -6.44
CA PHE A 92 -8.94 1.83 -6.71
C PHE A 92 -8.06 3.03 -6.32
N ILE A 93 -7.41 2.97 -5.16
CA ILE A 93 -6.50 4.04 -4.70
C ILE A 93 -5.26 4.11 -5.59
N GLU A 94 -4.68 2.97 -5.95
CA GLU A 94 -3.53 2.91 -6.83
C GLU A 94 -3.84 3.50 -8.21
N ASP A 95 -4.99 3.17 -8.79
CA ASP A 95 -5.43 3.71 -10.09
C ASP A 95 -5.62 5.23 -10.02
N ASP A 96 -6.17 5.77 -8.94
CA ASP A 96 -6.27 7.23 -8.73
C ASP A 96 -4.90 7.88 -8.54
N LEU A 97 -3.98 7.22 -7.82
CA LEU A 97 -2.62 7.74 -7.60
C LEU A 97 -1.75 7.73 -8.85
N ARG A 98 -2.03 6.88 -9.83
CA ARG A 98 -1.27 6.84 -11.11
C ARG A 98 -1.45 8.09 -11.94
N ILE A 99 -2.58 8.80 -11.76
CA ILE A 99 -2.84 10.05 -12.47
C ILE A 99 -2.13 11.19 -11.75
N TYR A 100 -1.14 11.78 -12.41
CA TYR A 100 -0.41 12.92 -11.89
C TYR A 100 -1.34 14.13 -11.71
N SER A 101 -1.22 14.80 -10.57
CA SER A 101 -1.67 16.17 -10.38
C SER A 101 -0.73 16.87 -9.41
N ARG A 102 -0.53 18.18 -9.61
CA ARG A 102 0.33 18.99 -8.74
C ARG A 102 -0.09 18.91 -7.28
N GLU A 103 -1.39 18.92 -7.01
CA GLU A 103 -1.93 18.83 -5.66
C GLU A 103 -1.57 17.49 -4.98
N LYS A 104 -1.78 16.35 -5.68
CA LYS A 104 -1.40 15.02 -5.18
C LYS A 104 0.12 14.91 -4.99
N TRP A 105 0.90 15.48 -5.91
CA TRP A 105 2.35 15.50 -5.82
C TRP A 105 2.85 16.19 -4.56
N ASP A 106 2.27 17.33 -4.18
CA ASP A 106 2.66 18.08 -3.00
C ASP A 106 2.15 17.42 -1.69
N GLN A 107 0.92 16.91 -1.70
CA GLN A 107 0.30 16.31 -0.52
C GLN A 107 0.86 14.92 -0.19
N HIS A 108 1.25 14.13 -1.20
CA HIS A 108 1.56 12.71 -1.07
C HIS A 108 3.03 12.36 -1.38
N LYS A 109 3.97 13.07 -0.74
CA LYS A 109 5.42 12.91 -1.00
C LYS A 109 5.91 11.45 -1.02
N LYS A 110 5.39 10.59 -0.14
CA LYS A 110 5.78 9.17 -0.05
C LYS A 110 5.20 8.28 -1.15
N LEU A 111 4.21 8.78 -1.87
CA LEU A 111 3.47 8.03 -2.91
C LEU A 111 3.71 8.58 -4.31
N ARG A 112 4.60 9.53 -4.47
CA ARG A 112 4.96 10.15 -5.76
C ARG A 112 5.43 9.14 -6.80
N ILE A 113 6.00 8.01 -6.34
CA ILE A 113 6.48 6.94 -7.20
C ILE A 113 5.38 6.38 -8.13
N TYR A 114 4.11 6.38 -7.68
CA TYR A 114 2.98 5.89 -8.47
C TYR A 114 2.58 6.85 -9.59
N MET A 115 2.88 8.14 -9.46
CA MET A 115 2.56 9.19 -10.43
C MET A 115 3.64 9.38 -11.51
N LEU A 116 4.82 8.74 -11.35
CA LEU A 116 5.96 9.03 -12.21
C LEU A 116 5.73 8.63 -13.67
N ASP A 117 5.05 7.53 -13.92
CA ASP A 117 4.82 7.04 -15.28
C ASP A 117 3.95 8.03 -16.08
N ASP A 118 2.88 8.55 -15.46
CA ASP A 118 2.00 9.55 -16.05
C ASP A 118 2.72 10.90 -16.20
N LEU A 119 3.47 11.29 -15.17
CA LEU A 119 4.29 12.51 -15.18
C LEU A 119 5.30 12.52 -16.32
N GLU A 120 6.06 11.43 -16.51
CA GLU A 120 7.08 11.33 -17.55
C GLU A 120 6.49 11.22 -18.95
N THR A 121 5.29 10.64 -19.09
CA THR A 121 4.63 10.44 -20.37
C THR A 121 3.94 11.71 -20.86
N ASP A 122 3.18 12.37 -19.99
CA ASP A 122 2.24 13.42 -20.41
C ASP A 122 2.69 14.84 -20.05
N TYR A 123 3.60 15.00 -19.07
CA TYR A 123 3.95 16.32 -18.53
C TYR A 123 5.44 16.66 -18.63
N LEU A 124 6.32 15.68 -18.46
CA LEU A 124 7.76 15.92 -18.33
C LEU A 124 8.55 15.20 -19.43
N TYR A 125 8.77 15.90 -20.53
CA TYR A 125 9.49 15.39 -21.70
C TYR A 125 10.81 16.13 -21.93
N LYS A 126 11.69 15.55 -22.75
CA LYS A 126 12.95 16.18 -23.15
C LYS A 126 12.70 17.54 -23.80
N GLY A 127 13.45 18.54 -23.37
CA GLY A 127 13.28 19.92 -23.81
C GLY A 127 12.38 20.77 -22.90
N THR A 128 11.73 20.18 -21.88
CA THR A 128 11.00 20.96 -20.86
C THR A 128 11.98 21.89 -20.14
N THR A 129 11.63 23.16 -20.00
CA THR A 129 12.49 24.16 -19.33
C THR A 129 12.51 23.93 -17.81
N GLU A 130 13.61 24.35 -17.18
CA GLU A 130 13.75 24.28 -15.71
C GLU A 130 12.60 24.98 -14.97
N GLU A 131 12.13 26.13 -15.48
CA GLU A 131 11.00 26.85 -14.91
C GLU A 131 9.70 26.03 -14.95
N ASN A 132 9.44 25.35 -16.08
CA ASN A 132 8.28 24.47 -16.22
C ASN A 132 8.38 23.26 -15.27
N VAL A 133 9.58 22.69 -15.09
CA VAL A 133 9.79 21.63 -14.11
C VAL A 133 9.47 22.10 -12.70
N LYS A 134 9.91 23.30 -12.29
CA LYS A 134 9.54 23.88 -10.99
C LYS A 134 8.04 24.16 -10.88
N CYS A 135 7.40 24.59 -11.96
CA CYS A 135 5.94 24.75 -11.98
C CYS A 135 5.21 23.41 -11.78
N LEU A 136 5.70 22.33 -12.37
CA LEU A 136 5.13 21.00 -12.25
C LEU A 136 5.42 20.36 -10.90
N LEU A 137 6.69 20.30 -10.48
CA LEU A 137 7.14 19.48 -9.35
C LEU A 137 7.43 20.28 -8.08
N GLY A 138 7.53 21.63 -8.18
CA GLY A 138 7.94 22.50 -7.10
C GLY A 138 9.45 22.60 -6.96
N GLU A 139 9.86 23.16 -5.84
CA GLU A 139 11.28 23.21 -5.50
C GLU A 139 11.80 21.78 -5.25
N PRO A 140 12.99 21.45 -5.77
CA PRO A 140 13.58 20.15 -5.55
C PRO A 140 13.93 19.93 -4.07
N ASP A 141 13.84 18.69 -3.62
CA ASP A 141 14.27 18.33 -2.27
C ASP A 141 15.82 18.38 -2.17
N PHE A 142 16.54 18.09 -3.27
CA PHE A 142 18.00 18.21 -3.38
C PHE A 142 18.39 18.71 -4.78
N ILE A 143 19.54 19.39 -4.81
CA ILE A 143 20.18 19.83 -6.06
C ILE A 143 21.58 19.22 -6.08
N SER A 144 21.92 18.51 -7.15
CA SER A 144 23.19 17.82 -7.32
C SER A 144 23.76 18.00 -8.72
N GLY A 145 24.99 17.52 -8.92
CA GLY A 145 25.71 17.62 -10.19
C GLY A 145 26.59 18.86 -10.29
N GLU A 146 27.50 18.84 -11.26
CA GLU A 146 28.35 19.99 -11.57
C GLU A 146 27.46 21.14 -12.10
N ASN A 147 27.61 22.32 -11.52
CA ASN A 147 26.80 23.53 -11.84
C ASN A 147 25.29 23.40 -11.52
N SER A 148 24.91 22.56 -10.54
CA SER A 148 23.50 22.43 -10.10
C SER A 148 22.54 21.98 -11.19
N GLN A 149 22.98 21.11 -12.08
CA GLN A 149 22.22 20.68 -13.26
C GLN A 149 21.24 19.52 -13.01
N ARG A 150 21.16 19.01 -11.78
CA ARG A 150 20.28 17.89 -11.45
C ARG A 150 19.38 18.24 -10.28
N TYR A 151 18.07 18.20 -10.50
CA TYR A 151 17.06 18.30 -9.46
C TYR A 151 16.63 16.92 -9.00
N GLU A 152 16.47 16.74 -7.72
CA GLU A 152 16.12 15.48 -7.11
C GLU A 152 14.93 15.65 -6.18
N TYR A 153 13.93 14.79 -6.38
CA TYR A 153 12.67 14.79 -5.65
C TYR A 153 12.51 13.46 -4.91
N PHE A 154 12.21 13.53 -3.64
CA PHE A 154 11.88 12.35 -2.86
C PHE A 154 10.54 11.78 -3.36
N VAL A 155 10.48 10.48 -3.67
CA VAL A 155 9.27 9.86 -4.23
C VAL A 155 8.75 8.67 -3.44
N ASN A 156 9.62 7.99 -2.69
CA ASN A 156 9.22 6.87 -1.85
C ASN A 156 10.28 6.59 -0.78
N PRO A 157 9.89 6.22 0.49
CA PRO A 157 10.86 5.88 1.53
C PRO A 157 11.69 4.63 1.22
N GLY A 158 11.23 3.75 0.31
CA GLY A 158 11.85 2.46 0.08
C GLY A 158 11.79 1.54 1.30
N PHE A 159 12.39 0.37 1.19
CA PHE A 159 12.50 -0.57 2.32
C PHE A 159 13.73 -0.28 3.19
N MET A 160 14.86 0.03 2.58
CA MET A 160 16.12 0.38 3.26
C MET A 160 16.63 1.75 2.83
N ASP A 161 16.55 2.05 1.54
CA ASP A 161 17.07 3.28 0.96
C ASP A 161 15.95 4.06 0.29
N PRO A 162 15.87 5.38 0.49
CA PRO A 162 14.86 6.21 -0.16
C PRO A 162 15.06 6.22 -1.68
N ILE A 163 13.95 6.28 -2.39
CA ILE A 163 13.93 6.40 -3.85
C ILE A 163 13.78 7.87 -4.20
N MET A 164 14.71 8.35 -5.02
CA MET A 164 14.72 9.70 -5.56
C MET A 164 14.39 9.66 -7.04
N PHE A 165 13.55 10.58 -7.50
CA PHE A 165 13.35 10.89 -8.89
C PHE A 165 14.26 12.06 -9.26
N TYR A 166 15.07 11.91 -10.31
CA TYR A 166 15.94 12.98 -10.76
C TYR A 166 15.54 13.51 -12.12
N VAL A 167 15.78 14.81 -12.31
CA VAL A 167 15.64 15.53 -13.58
C VAL A 167 16.97 16.17 -13.87
N HIS A 168 17.61 15.78 -14.96
CA HIS A 168 18.89 16.32 -15.39
C HIS A 168 18.71 17.35 -16.50
N PHE A 169 19.38 18.48 -16.35
CA PHE A 169 19.31 19.61 -17.28
C PHE A 169 20.62 19.82 -18.00
N GLU A 170 20.55 20.19 -19.28
CA GLU A 170 21.62 20.79 -20.06
C GLU A 170 21.08 22.06 -20.71
N ASN A 171 21.85 23.15 -20.58
CA ASN A 171 21.43 24.47 -21.10
C ASN A 171 20.02 24.92 -20.66
N GLY A 172 19.61 24.57 -19.43
CA GLY A 172 18.32 24.94 -18.85
C GLY A 172 17.11 24.13 -19.34
N VAL A 173 17.34 23.03 -20.06
CA VAL A 173 16.27 22.13 -20.53
C VAL A 173 16.54 20.71 -20.09
N VAL A 174 15.48 19.96 -19.86
CA VAL A 174 15.52 18.54 -19.46
C VAL A 174 16.11 17.70 -20.59
N VAL A 175 17.13 16.92 -20.28
CA VAL A 175 17.73 15.94 -21.17
C VAL A 175 17.50 14.50 -20.72
N GLU A 176 17.37 14.30 -19.42
CA GLU A 176 17.19 12.97 -18.84
C GLU A 176 16.37 13.03 -17.55
N THR A 177 15.53 12.02 -17.34
CA THR A 177 14.84 11.76 -16.09
C THR A 177 15.07 10.32 -15.65
N GLY A 178 14.94 10.03 -14.37
CA GLY A 178 15.09 8.66 -13.88
C GLY A 178 14.93 8.52 -12.39
N LYS A 179 15.05 7.29 -11.93
CA LYS A 179 14.95 6.90 -10.51
C LYS A 179 16.32 6.42 -10.02
N ARG A 180 16.66 6.77 -8.79
CA ARG A 180 17.84 6.22 -8.12
C ARG A 180 17.55 5.88 -6.66
N HIS A 181 18.24 4.88 -6.14
CA HIS A 181 18.34 4.59 -4.71
C HIS A 181 19.51 5.38 -4.13
N THR A 182 19.34 5.94 -2.94
CA THR A 182 20.40 6.70 -2.23
C THR A 182 21.16 5.82 -1.27
#